data_e88d3ee630aa96a06787459093269738
#
_entry.id   e88d3ee630aa96a06787459093269738
#
_cell.length_a   1.000
_cell.length_b   1.000
_cell.length_c   1.000
_cell.angle_alpha   90.00
_cell.angle_beta   90.00
_cell.angle_gamma   90.00
#
_symmetry.space_group_name_H-M   'P 1'
#
loop_
_entity.id
_entity.type
_entity.pdbx_description
1 polymer ?
#
loop_
_entity_poly.entity_id
_entity_poly.type
_entity_poly.pdbx_seq_one_letter_code
_entity_poly.pdbx_strand_id
1 'polypeptide(L)'
;GITRGFFLIRPEYFPEGKEEVASLLDGIGRYWKHQTLEQLKASVGHIDMLVTGASAITPSGIRFGKGHGYFDLEWAMLYTCGIVDDSSVIVGAGHDCQVADVEVNVEEYDTAIDYIVTPTRIIETRHEFPRPKKGIIWSRLAPGMREQIPPIQELWCRVHCK
;
A
#
# COMPACT_ATOMS: atom_id res chain seq x y z
N GLY A 1 0.02 1.76 10.47
CA GLY A 1 0.84 1.73 9.25
C GLY A 1 1.67 0.46 9.19
N ILE A 2 2.45 0.29 8.13
CA ILE A 2 3.24 -0.91 7.81
C ILE A 2 4.19 -1.38 8.92
N THR A 3 4.65 -0.48 9.79
CA THR A 3 5.47 -0.81 10.97
C THR A 3 4.75 -1.72 11.97
N ARG A 4 3.43 -1.82 11.90
CA ARG A 4 2.61 -2.77 12.67
C ARG A 4 2.25 -4.04 11.88
N GLY A 5 2.62 -4.13 10.61
CA GLY A 5 2.27 -5.21 9.70
C GLY A 5 0.91 -5.04 9.02
N PHE A 6 0.44 -6.12 8.44
CA PHE A 6 -0.86 -6.16 7.75
C PHE A 6 -1.96 -6.63 8.70
N PHE A 7 -3.16 -6.12 8.49
CA PHE A 7 -4.33 -6.49 9.27
C PHE A 7 -5.49 -6.80 8.32
N LEU A 8 -6.20 -7.86 8.63
CA LEU A 8 -7.42 -8.26 7.93
C LEU A 8 -8.63 -7.86 8.74
N ILE A 9 -9.60 -7.23 8.08
CA ILE A 9 -10.95 -6.99 8.61
C ILE A 9 -11.96 -7.62 7.67
N ARG A 10 -12.99 -8.23 8.22
CA ARG A 10 -14.12 -8.82 7.49
C ARG A 10 -15.43 -8.46 8.17
N PRO A 11 -16.55 -8.44 7.45
CA PRO A 11 -17.86 -8.14 8.03
C PRO A 11 -18.21 -9.01 9.24
N GLU A 12 -17.85 -10.28 9.19
CA GLU A 12 -18.10 -11.25 10.28
C GLU A 12 -17.23 -11.03 11.54
N TYR A 13 -16.28 -10.09 11.53
CA TYR A 13 -15.41 -9.82 12.68
C TYR A 13 -15.99 -8.80 13.65
N PHE A 14 -17.06 -8.12 13.27
CA PHE A 14 -17.70 -7.10 14.12
C PHE A 14 -19.23 -7.22 14.07
N PRO A 15 -19.94 -6.80 15.15
CA PRO A 15 -21.39 -6.80 15.18
C PRO A 15 -21.99 -5.80 14.17
N GLU A 16 -23.18 -6.09 13.67
CA GLU A 16 -23.98 -5.16 12.88
C GLU A 16 -24.14 -3.80 13.58
N GLY A 17 -24.02 -2.71 12.82
CA GLY A 17 -24.05 -1.34 13.32
C GLY A 17 -22.75 -0.86 13.98
N LYS A 18 -21.65 -1.64 13.85
CA LYS A 18 -20.32 -1.25 14.31
C LYS A 18 -19.33 -0.97 13.16
N GLU A 19 -19.81 -0.84 11.92
CA GLU A 19 -19.02 -0.64 10.72
C GLU A 19 -18.13 0.60 10.82
N GLU A 20 -18.69 1.71 11.31
CA GLU A 20 -17.94 2.95 11.48
C GLU A 20 -16.79 2.77 12.47
N VAL A 21 -17.08 2.23 13.66
CA VAL A 21 -16.06 1.97 14.69
C VAL A 21 -15.02 0.98 14.18
N ALA A 22 -15.45 -0.07 13.47
CA ALA A 22 -14.56 -1.07 12.91
C ALA A 22 -13.64 -0.49 11.82
N SER A 23 -14.05 0.54 11.09
CA SER A 23 -13.26 1.21 10.06
C SER A 23 -12.21 2.19 10.62
N LEU A 24 -12.34 2.61 11.87
CA LEU A 24 -11.44 3.55 12.52
C LEU A 24 -10.22 2.85 13.12
N LEU A 25 -9.16 3.63 13.38
CA LEU A 25 -7.95 3.15 14.06
C LEU A 25 -8.23 2.51 15.42
N ASP A 26 -9.24 2.99 16.14
CA ASP A 26 -9.67 2.44 17.43
C ASP A 26 -10.30 1.05 17.30
N GLY A 27 -10.80 0.71 16.11
CA GLY A 27 -11.32 -0.63 15.80
C GLY A 27 -10.25 -1.68 15.57
N ILE A 28 -9.02 -1.31 15.25
CA ILE A 28 -7.93 -2.25 14.91
C ILE A 28 -7.74 -3.29 16.02
N GLY A 29 -7.64 -2.85 17.27
CA GLY A 29 -7.40 -3.76 18.40
C GLY A 29 -8.59 -4.67 18.75
N ARG A 30 -9.79 -4.38 18.25
CA ARG A 30 -11.03 -5.11 18.57
C ARG A 30 -11.46 -6.07 17.46
N TYR A 31 -11.38 -5.59 16.21
CA TYR A 31 -12.04 -6.23 15.07
C TYR A 31 -11.09 -6.65 13.97
N TRP A 32 -9.83 -6.16 13.97
CA TRP A 32 -8.87 -6.47 12.93
C TRP A 32 -7.96 -7.61 13.39
N LYS A 33 -7.67 -8.54 12.49
CA LYS A 33 -6.75 -9.65 12.75
C LYS A 33 -5.41 -9.38 12.07
N HIS A 34 -4.35 -9.32 12.87
CA HIS A 34 -2.98 -9.25 12.34
C HIS A 34 -2.69 -10.44 11.44
N GLN A 35 -2.02 -10.20 10.32
CA GLN A 35 -1.67 -11.22 9.34
C GLN A 35 -0.18 -11.16 9.03
N THR A 36 0.48 -12.31 8.99
CA THR A 36 1.73 -12.46 8.25
C THR A 36 1.45 -12.39 6.75
N LEU A 37 2.46 -12.20 5.93
CA LEU A 37 2.28 -12.21 4.46
C LEU A 37 1.75 -13.56 3.96
N GLU A 38 2.17 -14.66 4.59
CA GLU A 38 1.68 -16.00 4.27
C GLU A 38 0.19 -16.15 4.61
N GLN A 39 -0.20 -15.73 5.82
CA GLN A 39 -1.60 -15.74 6.26
C GLN A 39 -2.47 -14.84 5.37
N LEU A 40 -1.95 -13.66 5.01
CA LEU A 40 -2.65 -12.74 4.11
C LEU A 40 -2.87 -13.38 2.74
N LYS A 41 -1.84 -14.01 2.16
CA LYS A 41 -1.96 -14.74 0.88
C LYS A 41 -2.98 -15.86 0.96
N ALA A 42 -2.97 -16.64 2.03
CA ALA A 42 -3.91 -17.74 2.23
C ALA A 42 -5.36 -17.24 2.44
N SER A 43 -5.53 -16.11 3.14
CA SER A 43 -6.85 -15.60 3.51
C SER A 43 -7.52 -14.77 2.41
N VAL A 44 -6.73 -14.03 1.62
CA VAL A 44 -7.23 -13.07 0.62
C VAL A 44 -7.00 -13.59 -0.79
N GLY A 45 -5.86 -14.23 -1.04
CA GLY A 45 -5.45 -14.69 -2.37
C GLY A 45 -4.98 -13.55 -3.28
N HIS A 46 -5.88 -12.66 -3.68
CA HIS A 46 -5.62 -11.49 -4.53
C HIS A 46 -6.32 -10.24 -3.99
N ILE A 47 -5.70 -9.08 -4.20
CA ILE A 47 -6.26 -7.76 -3.88
C ILE A 47 -6.55 -7.04 -5.18
N ASP A 48 -7.83 -6.76 -5.44
CA ASP A 48 -8.30 -6.09 -6.66
C ASP A 48 -8.02 -4.58 -6.63
N MET A 49 -8.04 -3.97 -5.43
CA MET A 49 -7.89 -2.53 -5.28
C MET A 49 -7.06 -2.19 -4.03
N LEU A 50 -6.13 -1.24 -4.21
CA LEU A 50 -5.42 -0.57 -3.12
C LEU A 50 -5.84 0.89 -3.07
N VAL A 51 -6.06 1.40 -1.86
CA VAL A 51 -6.35 2.82 -1.63
C VAL A 51 -5.25 3.42 -0.76
N THR A 52 -4.67 4.52 -1.21
CA THR A 52 -3.61 5.21 -0.48
C THR A 52 -3.86 6.71 -0.41
N GLY A 53 -3.43 7.33 0.67
CA GLY A 53 -3.38 8.78 0.77
C GLY A 53 -2.01 9.33 0.40
N ALA A 54 -1.93 10.63 0.15
CA ALA A 54 -0.67 11.32 -0.14
C ALA A 54 -0.72 12.78 0.34
N SER A 55 0.45 13.40 0.47
CA SER A 55 0.56 14.85 0.69
C SER A 55 0.29 15.63 -0.60
N ALA A 56 0.73 15.09 -1.75
CA ALA A 56 0.41 15.58 -3.08
C ALA A 56 0.38 14.41 -4.08
N ILE A 57 -0.38 14.57 -5.15
CA ILE A 57 -0.53 13.58 -6.22
C ILE A 57 -0.48 14.31 -7.56
N THR A 58 0.26 13.76 -8.52
CA THR A 58 0.34 14.32 -9.87
C THR A 58 -0.63 13.61 -10.82
N PRO A 59 -1.13 14.30 -11.86
CA PRO A 59 -1.92 13.65 -12.92
C PRO A 59 -1.18 12.55 -13.68
N SER A 60 0.15 12.49 -13.59
CA SER A 60 0.96 11.39 -14.11
C SER A 60 0.92 10.12 -13.23
N GLY A 61 0.27 10.19 -12.07
CA GLY A 61 0.10 9.06 -11.16
C GLY A 61 1.16 8.93 -10.06
N ILE A 62 2.04 9.92 -9.93
CA ILE A 62 3.06 9.90 -8.88
C ILE A 62 2.55 10.60 -7.62
N ARG A 63 2.75 9.96 -6.48
CA ARG A 63 2.32 10.46 -5.18
C ARG A 63 3.52 10.83 -4.30
N PHE A 64 3.36 11.90 -3.57
CA PHE A 64 4.30 12.34 -2.54
C PHE A 64 3.70 12.05 -1.16
N GLY A 65 4.35 11.19 -0.41
CA GLY A 65 4.01 10.91 0.99
C GLY A 65 4.91 11.70 1.94
N LYS A 66 5.12 11.13 3.12
CA LYS A 66 6.01 11.71 4.16
C LYS A 66 7.51 11.38 3.95
N GLY A 67 7.89 10.91 2.76
CA GLY A 67 9.28 10.57 2.42
C GLY A 67 9.77 9.22 2.92
N HIS A 68 8.90 8.36 3.47
CA HIS A 68 9.31 7.03 3.98
C HIS A 68 9.18 5.89 2.97
N GLY A 69 8.51 6.10 1.82
CA GLY A 69 8.29 5.07 0.81
C GLY A 69 7.46 3.86 1.28
N TYR A 70 6.64 4.02 2.33
CA TYR A 70 5.91 2.88 2.92
C TYR A 70 4.93 2.21 1.95
N PHE A 71 4.23 2.99 1.14
CA PHE A 71 3.31 2.41 0.16
C PHE A 71 4.05 1.63 -0.94
N ASP A 72 5.20 2.12 -1.35
CA ASP A 72 6.04 1.46 -2.36
C ASP A 72 6.59 0.13 -1.81
N LEU A 73 6.93 0.10 -0.51
CA LEU A 73 7.27 -1.14 0.19
C LEU A 73 6.06 -2.08 0.34
N GLU A 74 4.87 -1.55 0.63
CA GLU A 74 3.64 -2.34 0.69
C GLU A 74 3.37 -3.01 -0.65
N TRP A 75 3.42 -2.24 -1.75
CA TRP A 75 3.31 -2.79 -3.10
C TRP A 75 4.36 -3.88 -3.36
N ALA A 76 5.63 -3.59 -3.12
CA ALA A 76 6.73 -4.51 -3.38
C ALA A 76 6.58 -5.84 -2.62
N MET A 77 6.15 -5.81 -1.36
CA MET A 77 5.89 -7.00 -0.55
C MET A 77 4.72 -7.81 -1.07
N LEU A 78 3.59 -7.15 -1.34
CA LEU A 78 2.37 -7.79 -1.84
C LEU A 78 2.60 -8.38 -3.24
N TYR A 79 3.33 -7.66 -4.10
CA TYR A 79 3.70 -8.14 -5.43
C TYR A 79 4.61 -9.37 -5.36
N THR A 80 5.63 -9.36 -4.50
CA THR A 80 6.52 -10.50 -4.27
C THR A 80 5.75 -11.76 -3.83
N CYS A 81 4.72 -11.57 -3.02
CA CYS A 81 3.86 -12.66 -2.57
C CYS A 81 2.78 -13.06 -3.57
N GLY A 82 2.66 -12.37 -4.71
CA GLY A 82 1.60 -12.58 -5.69
C GLY A 82 0.20 -12.28 -5.14
N ILE A 83 0.10 -11.33 -4.19
CA ILE A 83 -1.17 -10.87 -3.62
C ILE A 83 -1.74 -9.73 -4.46
N VAL A 84 -0.89 -8.97 -5.11
CA VAL A 84 -1.25 -7.97 -6.14
C VAL A 84 -0.49 -8.25 -7.41
N ASP A 85 -1.01 -7.75 -8.53
CA ASP A 85 -0.39 -7.81 -9.85
C ASP A 85 -0.79 -6.60 -10.72
N ASP A 86 -0.54 -6.67 -12.03
CA ASP A 86 -0.85 -5.58 -12.95
C ASP A 86 -2.37 -5.31 -13.08
N SER A 87 -3.23 -6.25 -12.68
CA SER A 87 -4.69 -6.09 -12.68
C SER A 87 -5.21 -5.37 -11.43
N SER A 88 -4.41 -5.28 -10.38
CA SER A 88 -4.77 -4.58 -9.15
C SER A 88 -4.85 -3.07 -9.40
N VAL A 89 -5.99 -2.46 -9.13
CA VAL A 89 -6.20 -1.01 -9.29
C VAL A 89 -5.65 -0.26 -8.08
N ILE A 90 -4.95 0.84 -8.31
CA ILE A 90 -4.43 1.70 -7.23
C ILE A 90 -5.12 3.06 -7.29
N VAL A 91 -5.78 3.42 -6.19
CA VAL A 91 -6.48 4.69 -6.03
C VAL A 91 -5.77 5.57 -5.01
N GLY A 92 -5.41 6.77 -5.44
CA GLY A 92 -4.94 7.83 -4.55
C GLY A 92 -6.13 8.68 -4.08
N ALA A 93 -6.40 8.66 -2.77
CA ALA A 93 -7.45 9.49 -2.17
C ALA A 93 -6.85 10.75 -1.55
N GLY A 94 -7.39 11.91 -1.88
CA GLY A 94 -6.91 13.19 -1.38
C GLY A 94 -7.91 14.32 -1.55
N HIS A 95 -7.51 15.52 -1.20
CA HIS A 95 -8.28 16.73 -1.44
C HIS A 95 -7.87 17.38 -2.77
N ASP A 96 -8.75 18.18 -3.38
CA ASP A 96 -8.47 18.85 -4.67
C ASP A 96 -7.18 19.68 -4.67
N CYS A 97 -6.85 20.32 -3.55
CA CYS A 97 -5.61 21.09 -3.42
C CYS A 97 -4.32 20.23 -3.35
N GLN A 98 -4.46 18.93 -3.19
CA GLN A 98 -3.32 17.99 -3.19
C GLN A 98 -2.98 17.48 -4.61
N VAL A 99 -3.81 17.80 -5.59
CA VAL A 99 -3.53 17.47 -6.99
C VAL A 99 -2.69 18.59 -7.59
N ALA A 100 -1.44 18.27 -7.91
CA ALA A 100 -0.45 19.24 -8.42
C ALA A 100 0.18 18.71 -9.72
N ASP A 101 0.05 19.48 -10.80
CA ASP A 101 0.68 19.15 -12.09
C ASP A 101 2.11 19.72 -12.09
N VAL A 102 3.05 18.94 -11.60
CA VAL A 102 4.46 19.27 -11.48
C VAL A 102 5.31 18.18 -12.11
N GLU A 103 6.46 18.57 -12.65
CA GLU A 103 7.46 17.60 -13.08
C GLU A 103 8.02 16.84 -11.88
N VAL A 104 8.20 15.53 -12.05
CA VAL A 104 8.67 14.63 -10.99
C VAL A 104 9.83 13.79 -11.48
N ASN A 105 10.82 13.61 -10.63
CA ASN A 105 11.82 12.57 -10.82
C ASN A 105 11.26 11.28 -10.23
N VAL A 106 11.13 10.25 -11.07
CA VAL A 106 10.56 8.96 -10.71
C VAL A 106 11.67 7.95 -10.52
N GLU A 107 11.67 7.30 -9.37
CA GLU A 107 12.59 6.21 -9.06
C GLU A 107 12.00 4.85 -9.49
N GLU A 108 12.85 3.86 -9.67
CA GLU A 108 12.45 2.52 -10.12
C GLU A 108 11.52 1.77 -9.16
N TYR A 109 11.37 2.26 -7.92
CA TYR A 109 10.50 1.70 -6.89
C TYR A 109 9.21 2.50 -6.67
N ASP A 110 9.06 3.66 -7.32
CA ASP A 110 7.85 4.48 -7.17
C ASP A 110 6.65 3.78 -7.81
N THR A 111 5.62 3.59 -7.02
CA THR A 111 4.40 2.90 -7.45
C THR A 111 3.39 3.91 -7.95
N ALA A 112 3.22 3.97 -9.27
CA ALA A 112 2.23 4.82 -9.91
C ALA A 112 0.81 4.34 -9.60
N ILE A 113 -0.11 5.31 -9.40
CA ILE A 113 -1.53 5.07 -9.16
C ILE A 113 -2.33 5.24 -10.44
N ASP A 114 -3.53 4.60 -10.51
CA ASP A 114 -4.39 4.63 -11.70
C ASP A 114 -5.41 5.75 -11.65
N TYR A 115 -5.97 5.99 -10.46
CA TYR A 115 -7.01 6.99 -10.26
C TYR A 115 -6.70 7.88 -9.06
N ILE A 116 -7.04 9.16 -9.20
CA ILE A 116 -7.05 10.12 -8.10
C ILE A 116 -8.51 10.42 -7.78
N VAL A 117 -8.90 10.22 -6.53
CA VAL A 117 -10.25 10.54 -6.04
C VAL A 117 -10.18 11.69 -5.05
N THR A 118 -10.94 12.74 -5.33
CA THR A 118 -11.08 13.91 -4.49
C THR A 118 -12.55 14.15 -4.17
N PRO A 119 -12.90 15.08 -3.26
CA PRO A 119 -14.31 15.41 -2.99
C PRO A 119 -15.11 15.84 -4.20
N THR A 120 -14.48 16.40 -5.24
CA THR A 120 -15.19 16.97 -6.39
C THR A 120 -15.01 16.21 -7.69
N ARG A 121 -14.02 15.31 -7.80
CA ARG A 121 -13.69 14.65 -9.08
C ARG A 121 -12.94 13.34 -8.92
N ILE A 122 -13.05 12.52 -9.97
CA ILE A 122 -12.23 11.34 -10.20
C ILE A 122 -11.37 11.63 -11.43
N ILE A 123 -10.06 11.46 -11.30
CA ILE A 123 -9.09 11.69 -12.38
C ILE A 123 -8.43 10.35 -12.68
N GLU A 124 -8.57 9.85 -13.90
CA GLU A 124 -7.74 8.77 -14.42
C GLU A 124 -6.34 9.33 -14.72
N THR A 125 -5.30 8.67 -14.25
CA THR A 125 -3.93 9.15 -14.45
C THR A 125 -3.46 8.87 -15.87
N ARG A 126 -2.37 9.55 -16.28
CA ARG A 126 -1.83 9.43 -17.66
C ARG A 126 -1.12 8.10 -17.91
N HIS A 127 -0.91 7.26 -16.89
CA HIS A 127 -0.18 5.99 -16.98
C HIS A 127 1.21 6.10 -17.64
N GLU A 128 1.91 7.20 -17.39
CA GLU A 128 3.22 7.48 -18.00
C GLU A 128 4.33 6.60 -17.43
N PHE A 129 4.14 6.09 -16.22
CA PHE A 129 5.15 5.32 -15.50
C PHE A 129 4.71 3.89 -15.24
N PRO A 130 5.55 2.88 -15.57
CA PRO A 130 5.26 1.50 -15.26
C PRO A 130 5.37 1.25 -13.74
N ARG A 131 4.54 0.36 -13.23
CA ARG A 131 4.65 -0.08 -11.83
C ARG A 131 5.88 -0.97 -11.63
N PRO A 132 6.52 -0.89 -10.44
CA PRO A 132 7.61 -1.78 -10.10
C PRO A 132 7.19 -3.25 -10.07
N LYS A 133 7.96 -4.11 -10.75
CA LYS A 133 7.74 -5.57 -10.82
C LYS A 133 8.83 -6.38 -10.12
N LYS A 134 9.75 -5.72 -9.45
CA LYS A 134 10.96 -6.35 -8.88
C LYS A 134 10.86 -6.75 -7.41
N GLY A 135 9.76 -6.43 -6.73
CA GLY A 135 9.68 -6.62 -5.29
C GLY A 135 10.60 -5.67 -4.51
N ILE A 136 11.06 -6.09 -3.32
CA ILE A 136 11.90 -5.23 -2.47
C ILE A 136 13.31 -5.11 -3.03
N ILE A 137 13.77 -3.87 -3.22
CA ILE A 137 15.16 -3.54 -3.55
C ILE A 137 15.93 -3.39 -2.22
N TRP A 138 16.48 -4.49 -1.73
CA TRP A 138 17.11 -4.58 -0.41
C TRP A 138 18.20 -3.54 -0.16
N SER A 139 18.98 -3.17 -1.20
CA SER A 139 20.04 -2.16 -1.12
C SER A 139 19.51 -0.73 -1.00
N ARG A 140 18.23 -0.50 -1.25
CA ARG A 140 17.58 0.82 -1.17
C ARG A 140 16.79 1.02 0.13
N LEU A 141 16.70 0.00 0.98
CA LEU A 141 16.07 0.15 2.29
C LEU A 141 16.86 1.13 3.16
N ALA A 142 16.17 2.08 3.76
CA ALA A 142 16.80 2.96 4.75
C ALA A 142 17.28 2.15 5.98
N PRO A 143 18.34 2.60 6.64
CA PRO A 143 18.86 1.93 7.83
C PRO A 143 17.76 1.68 8.88
N GLY A 144 17.70 0.46 9.40
CA GLY A 144 16.72 0.06 10.42
C GLY A 144 15.33 -0.36 9.87
N MET A 145 15.00 -0.10 8.61
CA MET A 145 13.69 -0.48 8.07
C MET A 145 13.47 -1.99 8.09
N ARG A 146 14.49 -2.78 7.80
CA ARG A 146 14.39 -4.23 7.83
C ARG A 146 14.02 -4.74 9.22
N GLU A 147 14.61 -4.16 10.26
CA GLU A 147 14.41 -4.55 11.67
C GLU A 147 13.11 -4.01 12.25
N GLN A 148 12.61 -2.90 11.74
CA GLN A 148 11.43 -2.20 12.28
C GLN A 148 10.12 -2.62 11.61
N ILE A 149 10.17 -3.27 10.45
CA ILE A 149 8.99 -3.62 9.65
C ILE A 149 8.82 -5.14 9.61
N PRO A 150 7.92 -5.73 10.42
CA PRO A 150 7.78 -7.18 10.54
C PRO A 150 7.57 -7.91 9.21
N PRO A 151 6.75 -7.43 8.26
CA PRO A 151 6.61 -8.11 6.97
C PRO A 151 7.90 -8.12 6.14
N ILE A 152 8.76 -7.11 6.28
CA ILE A 152 10.08 -7.09 5.61
C ILE A 152 11.00 -8.14 6.22
N GLN A 153 10.98 -8.30 7.55
CA GLN A 153 11.72 -9.37 8.22
C GLN A 153 11.27 -10.76 7.75
N GLU A 154 9.95 -10.96 7.63
CA GLU A 154 9.38 -12.20 7.12
C GLU A 154 9.92 -12.54 5.73
N LEU A 155 9.89 -11.58 4.79
CA LEU A 155 10.42 -11.78 3.45
C LEU A 155 11.94 -11.99 3.43
N TRP A 156 12.68 -11.26 4.25
CA TRP A 156 14.12 -11.43 4.35
C TRP A 156 14.47 -12.87 4.75
N CYS A 157 13.82 -13.40 5.78
CA CYS A 157 14.06 -14.77 6.23
C CYS A 157 13.71 -15.81 5.16
N ARG A 158 12.63 -15.61 4.39
CA ARG A 158 12.27 -16.51 3.29
C ARG A 158 13.33 -16.59 2.19
N VAL A 159 14.03 -15.49 1.95
CA VAL A 159 15.02 -15.39 0.87
C VAL A 159 16.42 -15.82 1.34
N HIS A 160 16.78 -15.52 2.59
CA HIS A 160 18.16 -15.64 3.08
C HIS A 160 18.39 -16.68 4.19
N CYS A 161 17.32 -17.20 4.83
CA CYS A 161 17.41 -18.13 5.94
C CYS A 161 17.09 -19.59 5.53
N LYS A 162 17.46 -19.98 4.30
CA LYS A 162 17.35 -21.36 3.82
C LYS A 162 18.57 -22.16 4.18
#